data_5e8f6dd231c1843394b6ed5059ddc2a5
#
_entry.id   5e8f6dd231c1843394b6ed5059ddc2a5
#
_cell.length_a   1.000
_cell.length_b   1.000
_cell.length_c   1.000
_cell.angle_alpha   90.00
_cell.angle_beta   90.00
_cell.angle_gamma   90.00
#
_symmetry.space_group_name_H-M   'P 1'
#
loop_
_entity.id
_entity.type
_entity.pdbx_description
1 polymer ?
#
loop_
_entity_poly.entity_id
_entity_poly.type
_entity_poly.pdbx_seq_one_letter_code
_entity_poly.pdbx_strand_id
1 'polypeptide(L)'
;PGVEKIEYNLEDTDGIPAKGGQPPVVNIFYSSRWVEKSEDSQGDDKVLYETRGVLYHELTHAYQLEPQGIGGYKPGTEFWVFIEGMADAVRYHNGFFPVDSRKPGGHWMDGYRTTGFFLEWLTGKDPDFLRKFNKSALEIVPWSFDKAMKHIFGEQVTTDSLWEEYQAFLKK
;
A
#
# COMPACT_ATOMS: atom_id res chain seq x y z
N PRO A 1 -7.10 18.10 10.04
CA PRO A 1 -5.77 18.39 10.60
C PRO A 1 -4.71 17.49 9.98
N GLY A 2 -3.50 18.02 9.76
CA GLY A 2 -2.37 17.24 9.29
C GLY A 2 -1.75 16.41 10.41
N VAL A 3 -0.80 15.52 10.05
CA VAL A 3 0.03 14.82 11.03
C VAL A 3 1.06 15.80 11.61
N GLU A 4 1.02 15.97 12.92
CA GLU A 4 1.95 16.85 13.66
C GLU A 4 3.00 16.06 14.43
N LYS A 5 2.64 14.84 14.87
CA LYS A 5 3.51 13.96 15.63
C LYS A 5 3.34 12.51 15.21
N ILE A 6 4.44 11.80 15.05
CA ILE A 6 4.48 10.35 14.91
C ILE A 6 5.22 9.81 16.13
N GLU A 7 4.56 8.92 16.87
CA GLU A 7 5.15 8.19 17.98
C GLU A 7 5.48 6.76 17.51
N TYR A 8 6.75 6.41 17.59
CA TYR A 8 7.22 5.08 17.27
C TYR A 8 7.38 4.27 18.57
N ASN A 9 6.64 3.17 18.67
CA ASN A 9 6.63 2.32 19.85
C ASN A 9 7.19 0.94 19.48
N LEU A 10 8.36 0.62 20.03
CA LEU A 10 8.92 -0.73 19.95
C LEU A 10 8.50 -1.51 21.19
N GLU A 11 7.77 -2.61 20.98
CA GLU A 11 7.18 -3.41 22.06
C GLU A 11 7.63 -4.88 21.99
N ASP A 12 7.90 -5.47 23.13
CA ASP A 12 8.21 -6.92 23.23
C ASP A 12 6.92 -7.74 23.19
N THR A 13 6.33 -7.81 22.02
CA THR A 13 5.07 -8.52 21.76
C THR A 13 5.19 -9.43 20.54
N ASP A 14 4.35 -10.49 20.49
CA ASP A 14 4.11 -11.23 19.26
C ASP A 14 3.02 -10.51 18.45
N GLY A 15 3.41 -9.76 17.47
CA GLY A 15 2.48 -9.00 16.62
C GLY A 15 3.08 -8.62 15.29
N ILE A 16 2.23 -8.20 14.38
CA ILE A 16 2.65 -7.51 13.17
C ILE A 16 2.74 -6.02 13.46
N PRO A 17 3.60 -5.27 12.76
CA PRO A 17 3.59 -3.82 12.82
C PRO A 17 2.21 -3.26 12.49
N ALA A 18 1.85 -2.14 13.09
CA ALA A 18 0.54 -1.53 12.89
C ALA A 18 0.56 -0.02 13.12
N LYS A 19 -0.25 0.70 12.36
CA LYS A 19 -0.56 2.12 12.60
C LYS A 19 -1.77 2.24 13.52
N GLY A 20 -1.66 3.08 14.55
CA GLY A 20 -2.76 3.50 15.42
C GLY A 20 -2.90 5.01 15.50
N GLY A 21 -3.90 5.47 16.26
CA GLY A 21 -4.18 6.90 16.41
C GLY A 21 -4.76 7.55 15.16
N GLN A 22 -5.02 8.84 15.26
CA GLN A 22 -5.51 9.69 14.17
C GLN A 22 -4.75 11.02 14.21
N PRO A 23 -4.61 11.72 13.08
CA PRO A 23 -4.06 13.07 13.13
C PRO A 23 -4.73 13.94 14.20
N PRO A 24 -3.99 14.77 14.92
CA PRO A 24 -2.59 15.16 14.65
C PRO A 24 -1.51 14.21 15.19
N VAL A 25 -1.85 13.20 16.00
CA VAL A 25 -0.87 12.27 16.60
C VAL A 25 -1.13 10.85 16.08
N VAL A 26 -0.14 10.32 15.38
CA VAL A 26 -0.17 8.95 14.84
C VAL A 26 0.85 8.08 15.58
N ASN A 27 0.45 6.87 15.94
CA ASN A 27 1.30 5.89 16.57
C ASN A 27 1.67 4.80 15.57
N ILE A 28 2.95 4.43 15.53
CA ILE A 28 3.44 3.24 14.84
C ILE A 28 3.89 2.26 15.91
N PHE A 29 3.26 1.09 15.94
CA PHE A 29 3.63 -0.01 16.81
C PHE A 29 4.49 -1.00 16.03
N TYR A 30 5.60 -1.40 16.62
CA TYR A 30 6.53 -2.33 16.01
C TYR A 30 6.96 -3.38 17.02
N SER A 31 6.86 -4.65 16.64
CA SER A 31 7.22 -5.77 17.50
C SER A 31 8.72 -6.05 17.45
N SER A 32 9.40 -6.06 18.60
CA SER A 32 10.80 -6.48 18.66
C SER A 32 10.99 -7.93 18.20
N ARG A 33 10.03 -8.79 18.50
CA ARG A 33 10.04 -10.20 18.05
C ARG A 33 9.86 -10.35 16.54
N TRP A 34 9.19 -9.42 15.87
CA TRP A 34 9.17 -9.37 14.42
C TRP A 34 10.55 -9.03 13.85
N VAL A 35 11.25 -8.06 14.48
CA VAL A 35 12.63 -7.70 14.13
C VAL A 35 13.55 -8.89 14.30
N GLU A 36 13.51 -9.57 15.46
CA GLU A 36 14.32 -10.77 15.76
C GLU A 36 14.07 -11.89 14.74
N LYS A 37 12.80 -12.19 14.41
CA LYS A 37 12.46 -13.17 13.37
C LYS A 37 13.01 -12.79 11.98
N SER A 38 13.17 -11.51 11.72
CA SER A 38 13.75 -11.02 10.46
C SER A 38 15.27 -11.19 10.46
N GLU A 39 15.94 -11.05 11.62
CA GLU A 39 17.37 -11.24 11.83
C GLU A 39 17.80 -12.69 11.58
N ASP A 40 17.09 -13.66 12.17
CA ASP A 40 17.39 -15.09 12.08
C ASP A 40 17.56 -15.62 10.65
N SER A 41 17.11 -14.87 9.67
CA SER A 41 17.11 -15.33 8.29
C SER A 41 18.25 -14.82 7.41
N GLN A 42 18.85 -13.63 7.61
CA GLN A 42 19.87 -13.06 6.69
C GLN A 42 20.76 -11.90 7.26
N GLY A 43 20.83 -11.69 8.58
CA GLY A 43 21.72 -10.72 9.20
C GLY A 43 21.21 -9.26 9.24
N ASP A 44 22.03 -8.37 9.80
CA ASP A 44 21.68 -6.97 10.15
C ASP A 44 21.16 -6.13 8.99
N ASP A 45 21.72 -6.28 7.79
CA ASP A 45 21.31 -5.53 6.59
C ASP A 45 19.86 -5.84 6.21
N LYS A 46 19.42 -7.07 6.44
CA LYS A 46 18.03 -7.45 6.15
C LYS A 46 17.06 -6.93 7.20
N VAL A 47 17.46 -6.93 8.48
CA VAL A 47 16.66 -6.31 9.55
C VAL A 47 16.41 -4.85 9.22
N LEU A 48 17.44 -4.12 8.82
CA LEU A 48 17.32 -2.72 8.46
C LEU A 48 16.44 -2.52 7.22
N TYR A 49 16.59 -3.37 6.21
CA TYR A 49 15.78 -3.36 4.99
C TYR A 49 14.30 -3.59 5.30
N GLU A 50 13.99 -4.64 6.09
CA GLU A 50 12.62 -4.98 6.48
C GLU A 50 12.00 -3.88 7.34
N THR A 51 12.74 -3.38 8.35
CA THR A 51 12.28 -2.28 9.21
C THR A 51 11.94 -1.04 8.42
N ARG A 52 12.79 -0.63 7.48
CA ARG A 52 12.51 0.51 6.60
C ARG A 52 11.29 0.26 5.73
N GLY A 53 11.18 -0.95 5.16
CA GLY A 53 10.04 -1.32 4.33
C GLY A 53 8.72 -1.26 5.10
N VAL A 54 8.70 -1.79 6.31
CA VAL A 54 7.54 -1.71 7.20
C VAL A 54 7.21 -0.27 7.57
N LEU A 55 8.22 0.56 7.88
CA LEU A 55 7.98 1.98 8.16
C LEU A 55 7.37 2.73 6.97
N TYR A 56 7.79 2.43 5.73
CA TYR A 56 7.15 3.00 4.54
C TYR A 56 5.67 2.60 4.44
N HIS A 57 5.33 1.35 4.75
CA HIS A 57 3.95 0.87 4.77
C HIS A 57 3.12 1.60 5.83
N GLU A 58 3.53 1.56 7.09
CA GLU A 58 2.78 2.13 8.23
C GLU A 58 2.69 3.66 8.18
N LEU A 59 3.76 4.34 7.76
CA LEU A 59 3.73 5.79 7.57
C LEU A 59 2.81 6.21 6.41
N THR A 60 2.66 5.36 5.39
CA THR A 60 1.68 5.62 4.33
C THR A 60 0.28 5.72 4.91
N HIS A 61 -0.11 4.83 5.83
CA HIS A 61 -1.40 4.91 6.51
C HIS A 61 -1.62 6.22 7.30
N ALA A 62 -0.54 6.88 7.75
CA ALA A 62 -0.65 8.18 8.42
C ALA A 62 -1.07 9.32 7.48
N TYR A 63 -0.77 9.19 6.19
CA TYR A 63 -0.98 10.23 5.17
C TYR A 63 -2.01 9.87 4.11
N GLN A 64 -2.52 8.64 4.11
CA GLN A 64 -3.57 8.21 3.19
C GLN A 64 -4.86 9.00 3.43
N LEU A 65 -5.51 9.34 2.33
CA LEU A 65 -6.89 9.84 2.32
C LEU A 65 -7.83 8.63 2.24
N GLU A 66 -8.99 8.74 2.85
CA GLU A 66 -9.94 7.63 2.90
C GLU A 66 -10.99 7.73 1.80
N PRO A 67 -11.22 6.65 1.02
CA PRO A 67 -12.24 6.62 -0.01
C PRO A 67 -13.63 6.96 0.53
N GLN A 68 -14.33 7.90 -0.11
CA GLN A 68 -15.61 8.41 0.34
C GLN A 68 -16.79 7.66 -0.31
N GLY A 69 -17.86 7.44 0.48
CA GLY A 69 -19.14 6.90 -0.01
C GLY A 69 -19.18 5.39 -0.27
N ILE A 70 -18.20 4.62 0.23
CA ILE A 70 -18.12 3.16 0.02
C ILE A 70 -17.98 2.33 1.31
N GLY A 71 -18.35 2.90 2.44
CA GLY A 71 -18.19 2.26 3.74
C GLY A 71 -16.83 2.49 4.36
N GLY A 72 -16.38 1.56 5.21
CA GLY A 72 -15.14 1.69 5.96
C GLY A 72 -14.21 0.49 5.78
N TYR A 73 -13.14 0.49 6.55
CA TYR A 73 -12.10 -0.54 6.53
C TYR A 73 -12.68 -1.92 6.91
N LYS A 74 -12.73 -2.81 5.92
CA LYS A 74 -13.15 -4.20 6.08
C LYS A 74 -12.41 -5.06 5.05
N PRO A 75 -11.73 -6.15 5.45
CA PRO A 75 -11.04 -7.05 4.52
C PRO A 75 -11.94 -7.51 3.36
N GLY A 76 -11.38 -7.53 2.15
CA GLY A 76 -12.08 -7.93 0.94
C GLY A 76 -12.97 -6.84 0.31
N THR A 77 -12.97 -5.62 0.81
CA THR A 77 -13.65 -4.48 0.18
C THR A 77 -12.67 -3.59 -0.59
N GLU A 78 -13.16 -2.82 -1.56
CA GLU A 78 -12.32 -1.85 -2.29
C GLU A 78 -11.67 -0.82 -1.35
N PHE A 79 -12.33 -0.43 -0.26
CA PHE A 79 -11.75 0.43 0.76
C PHE A 79 -10.47 -0.17 1.36
N TRP A 80 -10.56 -1.41 1.83
CA TRP A 80 -9.42 -2.12 2.40
C TRP A 80 -8.31 -2.33 1.37
N VAL A 81 -8.67 -2.72 0.14
CA VAL A 81 -7.72 -2.92 -0.96
C VAL A 81 -6.99 -1.62 -1.32
N PHE A 82 -7.70 -0.47 -1.30
CA PHE A 82 -7.08 0.84 -1.46
C PHE A 82 -6.06 1.12 -0.36
N ILE A 83 -6.44 0.91 0.91
CA ILE A 83 -5.58 1.22 2.07
C ILE A 83 -4.32 0.35 2.05
N GLU A 84 -4.47 -0.97 2.03
CA GLU A 84 -3.34 -1.90 2.14
C GLU A 84 -2.51 -1.98 0.85
N GLY A 85 -3.18 -2.00 -0.29
CA GLY A 85 -2.51 -2.05 -1.58
C GLY A 85 -1.67 -0.81 -1.85
N MET A 86 -2.16 0.38 -1.50
CA MET A 86 -1.39 1.61 -1.65
C MET A 86 -0.20 1.66 -0.70
N ALA A 87 -0.35 1.22 0.55
CA ALA A 87 0.75 1.19 1.52
C ALA A 87 1.89 0.28 1.03
N ASP A 88 1.56 -0.89 0.53
CA ASP A 88 2.52 -1.80 -0.09
C ASP A 88 3.13 -1.21 -1.38
N ALA A 89 2.33 -0.56 -2.23
CA ALA A 89 2.85 0.08 -3.44
C ALA A 89 3.89 1.16 -3.13
N VAL A 90 3.68 1.98 -2.10
CA VAL A 90 4.66 3.00 -1.64
C VAL A 90 5.93 2.32 -1.13
N ARG A 91 5.81 1.24 -0.34
CA ARG A 91 6.94 0.43 0.11
C ARG A 91 7.75 -0.09 -1.07
N TYR A 92 7.11 -0.66 -2.07
CA TYR A 92 7.76 -1.26 -3.25
C TYR A 92 8.39 -0.22 -4.16
N HIS A 93 7.70 0.88 -4.40
CA HIS A 93 8.21 2.01 -5.20
C HIS A 93 9.50 2.62 -4.62
N ASN A 94 9.68 2.54 -3.30
CA ASN A 94 10.90 2.97 -2.61
C ASN A 94 11.97 1.86 -2.49
N GLY A 95 11.78 0.72 -3.15
CA GLY A 95 12.79 -0.34 -3.25
C GLY A 95 12.86 -1.28 -2.03
N PHE A 96 11.88 -1.25 -1.13
CA PHE A 96 11.85 -2.08 0.08
C PHE A 96 11.04 -3.37 -0.07
N PHE A 97 10.91 -3.85 -1.28
CA PHE A 97 10.47 -5.21 -1.59
C PHE A 97 10.93 -5.59 -3.01
N PRO A 98 11.41 -6.83 -3.25
CA PRO A 98 11.93 -7.22 -4.57
C PRO A 98 10.81 -7.25 -5.61
N VAL A 99 10.84 -6.32 -6.56
CA VAL A 99 9.87 -6.29 -7.69
C VAL A 99 9.99 -7.52 -8.59
N ASP A 100 11.16 -8.16 -8.61
CA ASP A 100 11.38 -9.43 -9.32
C ASP A 100 10.62 -10.61 -8.71
N SER A 101 10.07 -10.46 -7.51
CA SER A 101 9.19 -11.46 -6.89
C SER A 101 7.75 -11.44 -7.41
N ARG A 102 7.42 -10.51 -8.31
CA ARG A 102 6.12 -10.46 -9.00
C ARG A 102 5.85 -11.75 -9.75
N LYS A 103 4.63 -12.25 -9.62
CA LYS A 103 4.20 -13.47 -10.32
C LYS A 103 2.84 -13.25 -10.97
N PRO A 104 2.59 -13.84 -12.15
CA PRO A 104 1.25 -13.86 -12.74
C PRO A 104 0.27 -14.56 -11.82
N GLY A 105 -1.01 -14.15 -11.90
CA GLY A 105 -2.11 -14.72 -11.12
C GLY A 105 -2.65 -13.77 -10.06
N GLY A 106 -3.61 -14.25 -9.28
CA GLY A 106 -4.34 -13.44 -8.31
C GLY A 106 -5.34 -12.50 -8.97
N HIS A 107 -5.79 -11.53 -8.18
CA HIS A 107 -6.74 -10.50 -8.59
C HIS A 107 -6.36 -9.16 -7.96
N TRP A 108 -6.67 -8.05 -8.61
CA TRP A 108 -6.38 -6.71 -8.07
C TRP A 108 -7.11 -6.43 -6.74
N MET A 109 -8.15 -7.21 -6.41
CA MET A 109 -8.88 -7.16 -5.12
C MET A 109 -8.24 -7.98 -3.99
N ASP A 110 -7.13 -8.66 -4.22
CA ASP A 110 -6.51 -9.50 -3.18
C ASP A 110 -5.86 -8.70 -2.04
N GLY A 111 -5.67 -7.39 -2.23
CA GLY A 111 -5.04 -6.52 -1.25
C GLY A 111 -3.52 -6.71 -1.14
N TYR A 112 -2.92 -6.05 -0.13
CA TYR A 112 -1.49 -6.16 0.18
C TYR A 112 -0.58 -6.31 -1.04
N ARG A 113 0.27 -7.35 -1.02
CA ARG A 113 1.32 -7.58 -2.04
C ARG A 113 0.80 -7.63 -3.46
N THR A 114 -0.30 -8.34 -3.72
CA THR A 114 -0.83 -8.51 -5.07
C THR A 114 -1.28 -7.18 -5.65
N THR A 115 -2.09 -6.44 -4.90
CA THR A 115 -2.53 -5.10 -5.29
C THR A 115 -1.37 -4.11 -5.27
N GLY A 116 -0.49 -4.18 -4.26
CA GLY A 116 0.67 -3.31 -4.13
C GLY A 116 1.59 -3.35 -5.35
N PHE A 117 1.88 -4.53 -5.87
CA PHE A 117 2.67 -4.69 -7.09
C PHE A 117 1.96 -4.14 -8.34
N PHE A 118 0.65 -4.31 -8.43
CA PHE A 118 -0.14 -3.76 -9.51
C PHE A 118 -0.12 -2.22 -9.49
N LEU A 119 -0.38 -1.62 -8.34
CA LEU A 119 -0.37 -0.16 -8.19
C LEU A 119 1.04 0.42 -8.41
N GLU A 120 2.07 -0.27 -7.94
CA GLU A 120 3.45 0.13 -8.20
C GLU A 120 3.78 0.07 -9.70
N TRP A 121 3.36 -0.97 -10.41
CA TRP A 121 3.54 -1.08 -11.86
C TRP A 121 2.87 0.09 -12.62
N LEU A 122 1.73 0.60 -12.14
CA LEU A 122 1.06 1.75 -12.72
C LEU A 122 1.88 3.04 -12.61
N THR A 123 2.83 3.14 -11.68
CA THR A 123 3.77 4.29 -11.64
C THR A 123 4.66 4.38 -12.87
N GLY A 124 4.90 3.26 -13.54
CA GLY A 124 5.60 3.22 -14.83
C GLY A 124 4.78 3.81 -15.99
N LYS A 125 3.45 3.89 -15.85
CA LYS A 125 2.55 4.54 -16.83
C LYS A 125 2.36 6.02 -16.51
N ASP A 126 2.32 6.38 -15.24
CA ASP A 126 2.21 7.74 -14.74
C ASP A 126 3.06 7.89 -13.46
N PRO A 127 4.19 8.60 -13.50
CA PRO A 127 5.05 8.78 -12.32
C PRO A 127 4.34 9.43 -11.13
N ASP A 128 3.26 10.18 -11.37
CA ASP A 128 2.44 10.81 -10.33
C ASP A 128 1.28 9.93 -9.85
N PHE A 129 1.19 8.68 -10.33
CA PHE A 129 0.04 7.81 -10.10
C PHE A 129 -0.34 7.69 -8.62
N LEU A 130 0.58 7.33 -7.73
CA LEU A 130 0.29 7.12 -6.31
C LEU A 130 -0.28 8.39 -5.65
N ARG A 131 0.24 9.56 -6.01
CA ARG A 131 -0.29 10.84 -5.53
C ARG A 131 -1.69 11.13 -6.03
N LYS A 132 -1.95 10.89 -7.33
CA LYS A 132 -3.27 11.05 -7.95
C LYS A 132 -4.27 10.04 -7.37
N PHE A 133 -3.84 8.80 -7.20
CA PHE A 133 -4.66 7.74 -6.64
C PHE A 133 -5.08 8.05 -5.19
N ASN A 134 -4.16 8.52 -4.35
CA ASN A 134 -4.50 9.00 -3.01
C ASN A 134 -5.52 10.14 -3.02
N LYS A 135 -5.33 11.15 -3.88
CA LYS A 135 -6.25 12.29 -4.00
C LYS A 135 -7.64 11.88 -4.48
N SER A 136 -7.73 10.89 -5.37
CA SER A 136 -9.00 10.39 -5.89
C SER A 136 -9.98 9.98 -4.79
N ALA A 137 -9.45 9.56 -3.63
CA ALA A 137 -10.25 9.18 -2.47
C ALA A 137 -11.24 10.26 -2.00
N LEU A 138 -10.87 11.55 -2.15
CA LEU A 138 -11.73 12.68 -1.81
C LEU A 138 -12.39 13.32 -3.05
N GLU A 139 -11.80 13.17 -4.22
CA GLU A 139 -12.28 13.83 -5.46
C GLU A 139 -13.43 13.04 -6.11
N ILE A 140 -13.57 11.76 -5.81
CA ILE A 140 -14.57 10.85 -6.38
C ILE A 140 -15.53 10.37 -5.30
N VAL A 141 -16.84 10.65 -5.44
CA VAL A 141 -17.86 10.22 -4.48
C VAL A 141 -19.11 9.71 -5.21
N PRO A 142 -19.59 8.47 -4.98
CA PRO A 142 -18.90 7.40 -4.26
C PRO A 142 -17.67 6.93 -5.03
N TRP A 143 -16.61 6.64 -4.27
CA TRP A 143 -15.35 6.18 -4.82
C TRP A 143 -15.46 4.74 -5.37
N SER A 144 -14.66 4.38 -6.36
CA SER A 144 -14.36 3.00 -6.73
C SER A 144 -13.02 2.95 -7.45
N PHE A 145 -12.37 1.80 -7.47
CA PHE A 145 -11.15 1.58 -8.24
C PHE A 145 -11.34 1.97 -9.71
N ASP A 146 -12.44 1.51 -10.30
CA ASP A 146 -12.71 1.77 -11.71
C ASP A 146 -12.84 3.26 -12.02
N LYS A 147 -13.54 4.01 -11.17
CA LYS A 147 -13.63 5.47 -11.30
C LYS A 147 -12.29 6.16 -11.12
N ALA A 148 -11.48 5.69 -10.17
CA ALA A 148 -10.15 6.24 -9.95
C ALA A 148 -9.23 5.99 -11.15
N MET A 149 -9.26 4.78 -11.74
CA MET A 149 -8.49 4.47 -12.94
C MET A 149 -8.93 5.32 -14.13
N LYS A 150 -10.24 5.48 -14.36
CA LYS A 150 -10.78 6.38 -15.40
C LYS A 150 -10.38 7.83 -15.19
N HIS A 151 -10.45 8.31 -13.96
CA HIS A 151 -10.06 9.69 -13.63
C HIS A 151 -8.57 9.96 -13.91
N ILE A 152 -7.71 8.97 -13.71
CA ILE A 152 -6.25 9.13 -13.87
C ILE A 152 -5.80 8.87 -15.32
N PHE A 153 -6.32 7.82 -15.95
CA PHE A 153 -5.86 7.33 -17.25
C PHE A 153 -6.82 7.59 -18.42
N GLY A 154 -8.03 8.08 -18.13
CA GLY A 154 -9.06 8.41 -19.14
C GLY A 154 -10.23 7.44 -19.16
N GLU A 155 -11.37 7.90 -19.65
CA GLU A 155 -12.69 7.23 -19.61
C GLU A 155 -12.72 5.82 -20.25
N GLN A 156 -11.81 5.53 -21.18
CA GLN A 156 -11.73 4.24 -21.87
C GLN A 156 -11.05 3.15 -21.06
N VAL A 157 -10.43 3.51 -19.93
CA VAL A 157 -9.64 2.59 -19.10
C VAL A 157 -10.50 2.05 -17.96
N THR A 158 -10.42 0.75 -17.72
CA THR A 158 -11.01 0.10 -16.55
C THR A 158 -9.92 -0.54 -15.67
N THR A 159 -10.24 -0.79 -14.42
CA THR A 159 -9.32 -1.51 -13.52
C THR A 159 -8.97 -2.88 -14.09
N ASP A 160 -9.97 -3.59 -14.60
CA ASP A 160 -9.76 -4.93 -15.18
C ASP A 160 -8.88 -4.88 -16.43
N SER A 161 -9.07 -3.89 -17.32
CA SER A 161 -8.21 -3.74 -18.50
C SER A 161 -6.75 -3.47 -18.15
N LEU A 162 -6.49 -2.66 -17.12
CA LEU A 162 -5.14 -2.42 -16.61
C LEU A 162 -4.56 -3.66 -15.91
N TRP A 163 -5.40 -4.41 -15.20
CA TRP A 163 -4.99 -5.66 -14.58
C TRP A 163 -4.59 -6.71 -15.62
N GLU A 164 -5.38 -6.87 -16.68
CA GLU A 164 -5.04 -7.77 -17.80
C GLU A 164 -3.74 -7.38 -18.48
N GLU A 165 -3.51 -6.08 -18.69
CA GLU A 165 -2.25 -5.57 -19.24
C GLU A 165 -1.06 -5.87 -18.31
N TYR A 166 -1.23 -5.68 -16.99
CA TYR A 166 -0.23 -6.04 -15.98
C TYR A 166 0.06 -7.55 -15.99
N GLN A 167 -0.97 -8.40 -16.04
CA GLN A 167 -0.79 -9.84 -16.12
C GLN A 167 -0.06 -10.27 -17.41
N ALA A 168 -0.33 -9.61 -18.52
CA ALA A 168 0.39 -9.84 -19.77
C ALA A 168 1.86 -9.39 -19.70
N PHE A 169 2.13 -8.29 -18.99
CA PHE A 169 3.51 -7.84 -18.70
C PHE A 169 4.30 -8.87 -17.90
N LEU A 170 3.70 -9.50 -16.89
CA LEU A 170 4.35 -10.49 -16.03
C LEU A 170 4.66 -11.84 -16.73
N LYS A 171 4.07 -12.10 -17.89
CA LYS A 171 4.27 -13.34 -18.67
C LYS A 171 5.39 -13.23 -19.72
N LYS A 172 5.98 -12.05 -19.88
CA LYS A 172 7.09 -11.79 -20.80
C LYS A 172 8.44 -12.10 -20.19
#